data_23bcd3b8ac367e8c15f44c432d99b936
#
_entry.id   23bcd3b8ac367e8c15f44c432d99b936
#
_cell.length_a   1.000
_cell.length_b   1.000
_cell.length_c   1.000
_cell.angle_alpha   90.00
_cell.angle_beta   90.00
_cell.angle_gamma   90.00
#
_symmetry.space_group_name_H-M   'P 1'
#
loop_
_entity.id
_entity.type
_entity.pdbx_description
1 polymer ?
#
loop_
_entity_poly.entity_id
_entity_poly.type
_entity_poly.pdbx_seq_one_letter_code
_entity_poly.pdbx_strand_id
1 'polypeptide(L)'
;MKTTDLIDQVADKAGIARDAARLAVDVMLTSIVDAAKQGEEVSLPGFGKFKVKQSPARQGRNPATGETIEIAASRKLGFAPAKQVKEALAG
;
A
#
# COMPACT_ATOMS: atom_id res chain seq x y z
N MET A 1 12.82 9.93 0.89
CA MET A 1 13.11 8.85 1.86
C MET A 1 12.99 7.50 1.19
N LYS A 2 13.98 6.66 1.37
CA LYS A 2 14.00 5.29 0.82
C LYS A 2 13.81 4.28 1.94
N THR A 3 13.61 3.02 1.57
CA THR A 3 13.46 1.93 2.55
C THR A 3 14.64 1.87 3.51
N THR A 4 15.85 2.09 3.02
CA THR A 4 17.06 2.11 3.87
C THR A 4 16.99 3.17 4.95
N ASP A 5 16.47 4.34 4.63
CA ASP A 5 16.29 5.43 5.61
C ASP A 5 15.29 5.05 6.68
N LEU A 6 14.20 4.38 6.31
CA LEU A 6 13.21 3.88 7.27
C LEU A 6 13.80 2.81 8.17
N ILE A 7 14.61 1.91 7.62
CA ILE A 7 15.28 0.86 8.39
C ILE A 7 16.22 1.48 9.43
N ASP A 8 16.98 2.49 9.05
CA ASP A 8 17.89 3.19 9.96
C ASP A 8 17.12 3.87 11.10
N GLN A 9 16.00 4.53 10.78
CA GLN A 9 15.14 5.15 11.80
C GLN A 9 14.50 4.13 12.73
N VAL A 10 14.05 3.00 12.21
CA VAL A 10 13.47 1.93 13.05
C VAL A 10 14.52 1.37 13.98
N ALA A 11 15.72 1.08 13.48
CA ALA A 11 16.81 0.57 14.30
C ALA A 11 17.16 1.53 15.44
N ASP A 12 17.28 2.81 15.13
CA ASP A 12 17.64 3.86 16.08
C ASP A 12 16.54 4.05 17.13
N LYS A 13 15.31 4.27 16.69
CA LYS A 13 14.19 4.57 17.59
C LYS A 13 13.72 3.38 18.42
N ALA A 14 13.79 2.18 17.86
CA ALA A 14 13.41 0.95 18.57
C ALA A 14 14.55 0.37 19.42
N GLY A 15 15.77 0.89 19.26
CA GLY A 15 16.92 0.40 19.98
C GLY A 15 17.31 -1.03 19.61
N ILE A 16 17.17 -1.39 18.32
CA ILE A 16 17.49 -2.72 17.82
C ILE A 16 18.59 -2.64 16.76
N ALA A 17 19.23 -3.77 16.48
CA ALA A 17 20.23 -3.85 15.43
C ALA A 17 19.61 -3.57 14.07
N ARG A 18 20.40 -3.01 13.16
CA ARG A 18 19.94 -2.68 11.80
C ARG A 18 19.42 -3.90 11.05
N ASP A 19 20.09 -5.05 11.20
CA ASP A 19 19.65 -6.30 10.59
C ASP A 19 18.28 -6.73 11.06
N ALA A 20 18.01 -6.60 12.37
CA ALA A 20 16.71 -6.90 12.95
C ALA A 20 15.64 -5.92 12.43
N ALA A 21 15.97 -4.64 12.34
CA ALA A 21 15.07 -3.62 11.80
C ALA A 21 14.73 -3.89 10.33
N ARG A 22 15.72 -4.27 9.52
CA ARG A 22 15.52 -4.61 8.13
C ARG A 22 14.57 -5.79 7.96
N LEU A 23 14.78 -6.85 8.75
CA LEU A 23 13.91 -8.01 8.71
C LEU A 23 12.48 -7.64 9.12
N ALA A 24 12.32 -6.84 10.17
CA ALA A 24 11.00 -6.40 10.63
C ALA A 24 10.26 -5.61 9.55
N VAL A 25 10.93 -4.69 8.88
CA VAL A 25 10.34 -3.88 7.81
C VAL A 25 9.97 -4.78 6.63
N ASP A 26 10.85 -5.68 6.21
CA ASP A 26 10.60 -6.58 5.09
C ASP A 26 9.40 -7.50 5.37
N VAL A 27 9.32 -8.07 6.56
CA VAL A 27 8.20 -8.93 6.96
C VAL A 27 6.90 -8.15 6.99
N MET A 28 6.91 -6.93 7.52
CA MET A 28 5.74 -6.08 7.55
C MET A 28 5.20 -5.80 6.14
N LEU A 29 6.08 -5.39 5.23
CA LEU A 29 5.69 -5.07 3.86
C LEU A 29 5.20 -6.31 3.11
N THR A 30 5.87 -7.44 3.26
CA THR A 30 5.46 -8.70 2.65
C THR A 30 4.11 -9.16 3.18
N SER A 31 3.87 -9.00 4.48
CA SER A 31 2.60 -9.38 5.10
C SER A 31 1.44 -8.54 4.55
N ILE A 32 1.66 -7.25 4.32
CA ILE A 32 0.65 -6.36 3.71
C ILE A 32 0.33 -6.82 2.29
N VAL A 33 1.34 -7.15 1.50
CA VAL A 33 1.16 -7.65 0.13
C VAL A 33 0.42 -8.98 0.12
N ASP A 34 0.77 -9.90 1.01
CA ASP A 34 0.12 -11.21 1.11
C ASP A 34 -1.37 -11.07 1.48
N ALA A 35 -1.69 -10.18 2.43
CA ALA A 35 -3.07 -9.88 2.78
C ALA A 35 -3.83 -9.30 1.57
N ALA A 36 -3.19 -8.40 0.83
CA ALA A 36 -3.78 -7.81 -0.36
C ALA A 36 -4.06 -8.84 -1.45
N LYS A 37 -3.18 -9.83 -1.63
CA LYS A 37 -3.40 -10.93 -2.59
C LYS A 37 -4.67 -11.72 -2.28
N GLN A 38 -5.03 -11.81 -1.01
CA GLN A 38 -6.23 -12.51 -0.56
C GLN A 38 -7.45 -11.60 -0.50
N GLY A 39 -7.31 -10.34 -0.87
CA GLY A 39 -8.38 -9.37 -0.82
C GLY A 39 -8.70 -8.87 0.58
N GLU A 40 -7.83 -9.09 1.54
CA GLU A 40 -8.01 -8.64 2.91
C GLU A 40 -7.62 -7.18 3.09
N GLU A 41 -8.37 -6.49 3.94
CA GLU A 41 -8.06 -5.13 4.36
C GLU A 41 -7.07 -5.17 5.53
N VAL A 42 -6.03 -4.34 5.46
CA VAL A 42 -5.08 -4.17 6.56
C VAL A 42 -5.38 -2.85 7.26
N SER A 43 -5.89 -2.93 8.49
CA SER A 43 -6.22 -1.75 9.29
C SER A 43 -5.13 -1.49 10.31
N LEU A 44 -4.55 -0.28 10.25
CA LEU A 44 -3.50 0.16 11.17
C LEU A 44 -4.00 1.39 11.94
N PRO A 45 -4.53 1.18 13.16
CA PRO A 45 -5.07 2.30 13.95
C PRO A 45 -4.03 3.40 14.16
N GLY A 46 -4.44 4.64 13.95
CA GLY A 46 -3.53 5.78 14.06
C GLY A 46 -2.66 6.03 12.84
N PHE A 47 -2.69 5.15 11.85
CA PHE A 47 -1.91 5.31 10.60
C PHE A 47 -2.82 5.36 9.38
N GLY A 48 -3.58 4.31 9.13
CA GLY A 48 -4.44 4.23 7.97
C GLY A 48 -4.86 2.81 7.66
N LYS A 49 -5.42 2.63 6.47
CA LYS A 49 -5.89 1.33 6.00
C LYS A 49 -5.39 1.06 4.60
N PHE A 50 -4.96 -0.17 4.35
CA PHE A 50 -4.68 -0.67 3.01
C PHE A 50 -5.85 -1.51 2.55
N LYS A 51 -6.41 -1.17 1.40
CA LYS A 51 -7.54 -1.87 0.79
C LYS A 51 -7.20 -2.27 -0.63
N VAL A 52 -7.74 -3.40 -1.06
CA VAL A 52 -7.62 -3.81 -2.45
C VAL A 52 -8.87 -3.36 -3.19
N LYS A 53 -8.68 -2.57 -4.23
CA LYS A 53 -9.75 -2.17 -5.14
C LYS A 53 -9.74 -3.11 -6.32
N GLN A 54 -10.88 -3.71 -6.61
CA GLN A 54 -11.05 -4.57 -7.76
C GLN A 54 -11.87 -3.85 -8.82
N SER A 55 -11.33 -3.79 -10.03
CA SER A 55 -12.05 -3.29 -11.19
C SER A 55 -12.39 -4.48 -12.08
N PRO A 56 -13.69 -4.77 -12.32
CA PRO A 56 -14.07 -5.86 -13.20
C PRO A 56 -13.66 -5.57 -14.64
N ALA A 57 -13.51 -6.63 -15.42
CA ALA A 57 -13.30 -6.48 -16.85
C ALA A 57 -14.46 -5.71 -17.46
N ARG A 58 -14.17 -4.79 -18.36
CA ARG A 58 -15.19 -3.96 -19.01
C ARG A 58 -14.77 -3.67 -20.45
N GLN A 59 -15.74 -3.26 -21.24
CA GLN A 59 -15.47 -2.79 -22.59
C GLN A 59 -15.35 -1.27 -22.59
N GLY A 60 -14.29 -0.77 -23.18
CA GLY A 60 -14.09 0.64 -23.42
C GLY A 60 -14.08 0.90 -24.93
N ARG A 61 -14.05 2.17 -25.29
CA ARG A 61 -13.98 2.58 -26.70
C ARG A 61 -12.76 3.44 -26.90
N ASN A 62 -11.97 3.14 -27.94
CA ASN A 62 -10.84 3.96 -28.31
C ASN A 62 -11.35 5.27 -28.92
N PRO A 63 -11.10 6.44 -28.31
CA PRO A 63 -11.62 7.71 -28.84
C PRO A 63 -11.03 8.11 -30.20
N ALA A 64 -9.84 7.60 -30.54
CA ALA A 64 -9.18 7.93 -31.79
C ALA A 64 -9.75 7.13 -32.98
N THR A 65 -10.13 5.86 -32.77
CA THR A 65 -10.57 4.96 -33.83
C THR A 65 -12.02 4.53 -33.68
N GLY A 66 -12.63 4.73 -32.53
CA GLY A 66 -13.98 4.26 -32.23
C GLY A 66 -14.08 2.76 -32.02
N GLU A 67 -12.97 2.05 -32.01
CA GLU A 67 -12.94 0.60 -31.80
C GLU A 67 -13.22 0.25 -30.35
N THR A 68 -13.93 -0.86 -30.15
CA THR A 68 -14.16 -1.40 -28.81
C THR A 68 -12.90 -2.11 -28.34
N ILE A 69 -12.44 -1.73 -27.15
CA ILE A 69 -11.28 -2.37 -26.50
C ILE A 69 -11.75 -3.06 -25.22
N GLU A 70 -11.21 -4.25 -24.96
CA GLU A 70 -11.40 -4.91 -23.69
C GLU A 70 -10.42 -4.37 -22.66
N ILE A 71 -10.96 -3.89 -21.54
CA ILE A 71 -10.18 -3.49 -20.38
C ILE A 71 -10.21 -4.64 -19.41
N ALA A 72 -9.06 -5.27 -19.20
CA ALA A 72 -8.95 -6.42 -18.33
C ALA A 72 -9.29 -6.04 -16.87
N ALA A 73 -9.81 -7.01 -16.12
CA ALA A 73 -9.98 -6.86 -14.68
C ALA A 73 -8.64 -6.56 -14.04
N SER A 74 -8.64 -5.66 -13.07
CA SER A 74 -7.41 -5.29 -12.36
C SER A 74 -7.66 -5.17 -10.86
N ARG A 75 -6.59 -5.36 -10.09
CA ARG A 75 -6.59 -5.19 -8.64
C ARG A 75 -5.52 -4.17 -8.29
N LYS A 76 -5.88 -3.21 -7.46
CA LYS A 76 -4.96 -2.16 -7.03
C LYS A 76 -4.98 -2.05 -5.52
N LEU A 77 -3.79 -1.84 -4.95
CA LEU A 77 -3.65 -1.55 -3.54
C LEU A 77 -3.83 -0.06 -3.32
N GLY A 78 -4.85 0.30 -2.54
CA GLY A 78 -5.11 1.69 -2.15
C GLY A 78 -4.79 1.92 -0.69
N PHE A 79 -4.36 3.12 -0.36
CA PHE A 79 -4.10 3.53 1.01
C PHE A 79 -5.04 4.68 1.39
N ALA A 80 -5.74 4.53 2.52
CA ALA A 80 -6.57 5.56 3.11
C ALA A 80 -5.95 5.99 4.44
N PRO A 81 -5.42 7.21 4.55
CA PRO A 81 -4.81 7.67 5.80
C PRO A 81 -5.85 7.82 6.91
N ALA A 82 -5.44 7.54 8.14
CA ALA A 82 -6.28 7.77 9.31
C ALA A 82 -6.43 9.26 9.58
N LYS A 83 -7.47 9.62 10.32
CA LYS A 83 -7.72 11.02 10.68
C LYS A 83 -6.50 11.68 11.32
N GLN A 84 -5.80 10.97 12.20
CA GLN A 84 -4.61 11.47 12.88
C GLN A 84 -3.49 11.82 11.91
N VAL A 85 -3.31 11.02 10.85
CA VAL A 85 -2.32 11.30 9.81
C VAL A 85 -2.72 12.53 8.99
N LYS A 86 -4.00 12.65 8.64
CA LYS A 86 -4.51 13.82 7.92
C LYS A 86 -4.32 15.10 8.72
N GLU A 87 -4.59 15.06 10.02
CA GLU A 87 -4.40 16.20 10.91
C GLU A 87 -2.92 16.58 11.05
N ALA A 88 -2.04 15.59 11.15
CA ALA A 88 -0.60 15.83 11.21
C ALA A 88 -0.08 16.51 9.95
N LEU A 89 -0.61 16.14 8.79
CA LEU A 89 -0.21 16.73 7.51
C LEU A 89 -0.81 18.13 7.28
N ALA A 90 -1.98 18.37 7.85
CA ALA A 90 -2.67 19.66 7.71
C ALA A 90 -2.10 20.75 8.61
N GLY A 91 -1.52 20.35 9.71
CA GLY A 91 -0.96 21.27 10.69
C GLY A 91 0.51 21.44 10.62
#